data_f1c885ec9aacf313b513c37ad6ef906b
#
_entry.id   f1c885ec9aacf313b513c37ad6ef906b
#
_cell.length_a   1.000
_cell.length_b   1.000
_cell.length_c   1.000
_cell.angle_alpha   90.00
_cell.angle_beta   90.00
_cell.angle_gamma   90.00
#
_symmetry.space_group_name_H-M   'P 1'
#
loop_
_entity.id
_entity.type
_entity.pdbx_description
1 polymer ?
#
loop_
_entity_poly.entity_id
_entity_poly.type
_entity_poly.pdbx_seq_one_letter_code
_entity_poly.pdbx_strand_id
1 'polypeptide(L)'
;NELAQTALFKILMGELEPDEGSVKWGVSTIRSYLPKDNSPYFDGNQMELVDWLRQYSAKKDDVYLRGFLGRMLFSNEDVFKPVNVLSGGEKVRCMLSRMMLSGANVVLLDQPTNHLDMESIQAVNKGLEAFPGVVLLASHDHELLTSTCNRVIAFQPDGTIIDKYGTYDDYL
;
A
#
# COMPACT_ATOMS: atom_id res chain seq x y z
N ASN A 1 -16.87 -4.91 -6.07
CA ASN A 1 -17.35 -5.18 -4.72
C ASN A 1 -16.21 -5.02 -3.70
N GLU A 2 -16.17 -3.87 -3.03
CA GLU A 2 -15.10 -3.54 -2.07
C GLU A 2 -15.07 -4.49 -0.87
N LEU A 3 -16.21 -4.96 -0.40
CA LEU A 3 -16.26 -5.90 0.73
C LEU A 3 -15.58 -7.22 0.38
N ALA A 4 -15.80 -7.72 -0.83
CA ALA A 4 -15.14 -8.94 -1.28
C ALA A 4 -13.63 -8.76 -1.44
N GLN A 5 -13.18 -7.62 -1.96
CA GLN A 5 -11.76 -7.30 -2.09
C GLN A 5 -11.08 -7.22 -0.72
N THR A 6 -11.67 -6.49 0.22
CA THR A 6 -11.17 -6.39 1.60
C THR A 6 -11.13 -7.76 2.29
N ALA A 7 -12.18 -8.56 2.13
CA ALA A 7 -12.23 -9.91 2.69
C ALA A 7 -11.11 -10.80 2.13
N LEU A 8 -10.87 -10.75 0.82
CA LEU A 8 -9.76 -11.48 0.20
C LEU A 8 -8.41 -11.08 0.81
N PHE A 9 -8.14 -9.79 0.96
CA PHE A 9 -6.88 -9.32 1.54
C PHE A 9 -6.72 -9.77 2.99
N LYS A 10 -7.78 -9.73 3.79
CA LYS A 10 -7.76 -10.23 5.17
C LYS A 10 -7.50 -11.73 5.24
N ILE A 11 -8.08 -12.50 4.32
CA ILE A 11 -7.82 -13.95 4.22
C ILE A 11 -6.36 -14.19 3.86
N LEU A 12 -5.83 -13.47 2.89
CA LEU A 12 -4.43 -13.58 2.47
C LEU A 12 -3.45 -13.21 3.59
N MET A 13 -3.81 -12.27 4.45
CA MET A 13 -2.98 -11.86 5.59
C MET A 13 -3.18 -12.73 6.84
N GLY A 14 -4.12 -13.68 6.81
CA GLY A 14 -4.41 -14.55 7.95
C GLY A 14 -5.29 -13.91 9.02
N GLU A 15 -5.91 -12.77 8.74
CA GLU A 15 -6.81 -12.07 9.66
C GLU A 15 -8.25 -12.62 9.60
N LEU A 16 -8.58 -13.34 8.54
CA LEU A 16 -9.90 -13.94 8.32
C LEU A 16 -9.70 -15.36 7.77
N GLU A 17 -10.43 -16.32 8.34
CA GLU A 17 -10.43 -17.70 7.84
C GLU A 17 -11.30 -17.82 6.57
N PRO A 18 -10.84 -18.53 5.51
CA PRO A 18 -11.68 -18.80 4.36
C PRO A 18 -12.76 -19.82 4.71
N ASP A 19 -13.94 -19.71 4.10
CA ASP A 19 -15.04 -20.67 4.26
C ASP A 19 -14.66 -22.03 3.67
N GLU A 20 -13.95 -22.02 2.55
CA GLU A 20 -13.43 -23.21 1.88
C GLU A 20 -12.02 -22.91 1.32
N GLY A 21 -11.22 -23.96 1.17
CA GLY A 21 -9.87 -23.85 0.64
C GLY A 21 -8.83 -23.42 1.67
N SER A 22 -7.66 -23.06 1.18
CA SER A 22 -6.53 -22.66 2.01
C SER A 22 -5.63 -21.66 1.31
N VAL A 23 -4.87 -20.91 2.10
CA VAL A 23 -3.85 -19.97 1.61
C VAL A 23 -2.48 -20.46 2.07
N LYS A 24 -1.54 -20.51 1.14
CA LYS A 24 -0.14 -20.82 1.45
C LYS A 24 0.78 -19.85 0.73
N TRP A 25 1.63 -19.19 1.50
CA TRP A 25 2.66 -18.31 0.97
C TRP A 25 3.96 -19.09 0.75
N GLY A 26 4.72 -18.69 -0.27
CA GLY A 26 6.07 -19.22 -0.45
C GLY A 26 6.98 -18.86 0.72
N VAL A 27 7.97 -19.71 1.01
CA VAL A 27 8.86 -19.55 2.19
C VAL A 27 9.70 -18.27 2.16
N SER A 28 9.96 -17.72 0.97
CA SER A 28 10.74 -16.49 0.78
C SER A 28 9.89 -15.23 0.71
N THR A 29 8.56 -15.31 0.85
CA THR A 29 7.68 -14.16 0.79
C THR A 29 7.70 -13.38 2.10
N ILE A 30 7.88 -12.06 1.97
CA ILE A 30 7.75 -11.08 3.05
C ILE A 30 6.63 -10.13 2.63
N ARG A 31 5.47 -10.27 3.24
CA ARG A 31 4.28 -9.53 2.86
C ARG A 31 4.03 -8.35 3.79
N SER A 32 3.49 -7.28 3.25
CA SER A 32 3.05 -6.11 4.01
C SER A 32 1.69 -5.66 3.47
N TYR A 33 0.85 -5.19 4.38
CA TYR A 33 -0.54 -4.84 4.08
C TYR A 33 -0.85 -3.40 4.47
N LEU A 34 -1.44 -2.66 3.53
CA LEU A 34 -2.03 -1.35 3.77
C LEU A 34 -3.55 -1.51 3.84
N PRO A 35 -4.15 -1.48 5.04
CA PRO A 35 -5.59 -1.56 5.21
C PRO A 35 -6.26 -0.23 4.81
N LYS A 36 -7.58 -0.23 4.61
CA LYS A 36 -8.35 0.99 4.40
C LYS A 36 -8.23 1.96 5.57
N ASP A 37 -8.25 1.45 6.78
CA ASP A 37 -8.07 2.24 8.00
C ASP A 37 -6.66 2.04 8.55
N ASN A 38 -5.84 3.09 8.46
CA ASN A 38 -4.49 3.13 8.99
C ASN A 38 -4.36 3.84 10.34
N SER A 39 -5.47 4.27 10.94
CA SER A 39 -5.50 5.01 12.21
C SER A 39 -4.68 4.37 13.33
N PRO A 40 -4.69 3.04 13.51
CA PRO A 40 -3.90 2.42 14.59
C PRO A 40 -2.41 2.70 14.55
N TYR A 41 -1.85 3.06 13.39
CA TYR A 41 -0.43 3.39 13.23
C TYR A 41 -0.08 4.82 13.62
N PHE A 42 -1.08 5.72 13.68
CA PHE A 42 -0.86 7.15 13.80
C PHE A 42 -1.55 7.79 14.99
N ASP A 43 -2.75 7.33 15.37
CA ASP A 43 -3.54 7.96 16.44
C ASP A 43 -2.82 7.91 17.78
N GLY A 44 -2.69 9.09 18.39
CA GLY A 44 -2.01 9.24 19.67
C GLY A 44 -0.48 9.09 19.60
N ASN A 45 0.10 8.84 18.43
CA ASN A 45 1.53 8.69 18.26
C ASN A 45 2.19 10.05 17.98
N GLN A 46 2.99 10.53 18.92
CA GLN A 46 3.68 11.83 18.83
C GLN A 46 5.12 11.71 18.30
N MET A 47 5.53 10.53 17.85
CA MET A 47 6.86 10.31 17.28
C MET A 47 7.03 11.15 16.00
N GLU A 48 8.22 11.77 15.84
CA GLU A 48 8.55 12.46 14.59
C GLU A 48 8.56 11.49 13.42
N LEU A 49 8.15 11.94 12.24
CA LEU A 49 8.02 11.12 11.04
C LEU A 49 9.30 10.33 10.72
N VAL A 50 10.46 10.98 10.74
CA VAL A 50 11.74 10.31 10.44
C VAL A 50 12.04 9.18 11.44
N ASP A 51 11.76 9.39 12.71
CA ASP A 51 11.97 8.38 13.75
C ASP A 51 10.96 7.25 13.68
N TRP A 52 9.69 7.58 13.34
CA TRP A 52 8.66 6.59 13.10
C TRP A 52 9.04 5.66 11.95
N LEU A 53 9.55 6.23 10.85
CA LEU A 53 9.97 5.44 9.69
C LEU A 53 11.24 4.62 9.99
N ARG A 54 12.16 5.15 10.78
CA ARG A 54 13.42 4.48 11.16
C ARG A 54 13.19 3.12 11.80
N GLN A 55 12.16 2.97 12.61
CA GLN A 55 11.88 1.68 13.29
C GLN A 55 11.55 0.55 12.31
N TYR A 56 11.10 0.88 11.10
CA TYR A 56 10.72 -0.11 10.07
C TYR A 56 11.78 -0.33 8.99
N SER A 57 12.78 0.52 8.92
CA SER A 57 13.82 0.44 7.90
C SER A 57 15.02 -0.38 8.35
N ALA A 58 15.56 -1.19 7.42
CA ALA A 58 16.82 -1.89 7.63
C ALA A 58 18.00 -0.90 7.71
N LYS A 59 17.98 0.15 6.88
CA LYS A 59 18.95 1.23 6.92
C LYS A 59 18.43 2.34 7.82
N LYS A 60 19.22 2.70 8.83
CA LYS A 60 18.81 3.60 9.93
C LYS A 60 19.32 5.03 9.80
N ASP A 61 20.20 5.34 8.84
CA ASP A 61 20.80 6.66 8.73
C ASP A 61 19.83 7.73 8.22
N ASP A 62 19.96 8.93 8.76
CA ASP A 62 19.07 10.06 8.46
C ASP A 62 19.09 10.45 6.99
N VAL A 63 20.25 10.46 6.36
CA VAL A 63 20.38 10.86 4.95
C VAL A 63 19.56 9.93 4.06
N TYR A 64 19.62 8.64 4.29
CA TYR A 64 18.86 7.65 3.54
C TYR A 64 17.35 7.81 3.75
N LEU A 65 16.93 7.93 5.01
CA LEU A 65 15.50 8.04 5.36
C LEU A 65 14.88 9.35 4.85
N ARG A 66 15.59 10.47 5.00
CA ARG A 66 15.15 11.77 4.48
C ARG A 66 15.11 11.80 2.97
N GLY A 67 16.09 11.19 2.30
CA GLY A 67 16.10 11.05 0.86
C GLY A 67 14.90 10.24 0.35
N PHE A 68 14.55 9.15 1.04
CA PHE A 68 13.37 8.37 0.71
C PHE A 68 12.08 9.17 0.90
N LEU A 69 11.93 9.84 2.05
CA LEU A 69 10.78 10.69 2.34
C LEU A 69 10.65 11.85 1.34
N GLY A 70 11.77 12.42 0.90
CA GLY A 70 11.77 13.46 -0.15
C GLY A 70 11.19 12.96 -1.46
N ARG A 71 11.51 11.75 -1.88
CA ARG A 71 10.90 11.11 -3.06
C ARG A 71 9.40 10.84 -2.89
N MET A 72 8.96 10.69 -1.65
CA MET A 72 7.54 10.54 -1.30
C MET A 72 6.86 11.89 -1.00
N LEU A 73 7.46 13.00 -1.46
CA LEU A 73 6.94 14.37 -1.40
C LEU A 73 6.89 14.98 0.01
N PHE A 74 7.68 14.48 0.94
CA PHE A 74 7.85 15.13 2.24
C PHE A 74 8.97 16.17 2.16
N SER A 75 8.71 17.39 2.64
CA SER A 75 9.70 18.44 2.73
C SER A 75 10.71 18.16 3.86
N ASN A 76 11.81 18.92 3.88
CA ASN A 76 12.79 18.83 4.95
C ASN A 76 12.21 19.17 6.33
N GLU A 77 11.16 19.98 6.39
CA GLU A 77 10.47 20.34 7.63
C GLU A 77 9.47 19.26 8.06
N ASP A 78 8.84 18.60 7.11
CA ASP A 78 7.83 17.57 7.36
C ASP A 78 8.39 16.39 8.14
N VAL A 79 9.67 16.06 7.98
CA VAL A 79 10.30 14.90 8.63
C VAL A 79 10.34 15.01 10.16
N PHE A 80 10.15 16.21 10.69
CA PHE A 80 10.11 16.48 12.14
C PHE A 80 8.69 16.59 12.70
N LYS A 81 7.67 16.52 11.84
CA LYS A 81 6.27 16.54 12.31
C LYS A 81 5.94 15.27 13.08
N PRO A 82 5.17 15.37 14.17
CA PRO A 82 4.57 14.19 14.80
C PRO A 82 3.63 13.48 13.83
N VAL A 83 3.68 12.16 13.79
CA VAL A 83 2.89 11.40 12.81
C VAL A 83 1.38 11.50 13.05
N ASN A 84 0.95 11.80 14.25
CA ASN A 84 -0.49 11.97 14.57
C ASN A 84 -1.13 13.21 13.96
N VAL A 85 -0.34 14.21 13.52
CA VAL A 85 -0.86 15.44 12.90
C VAL A 85 -0.81 15.42 11.37
N LEU A 86 -0.34 14.34 10.77
CA LEU A 86 -0.26 14.21 9.33
C LEU A 86 -1.65 14.18 8.67
N SER A 87 -1.74 14.70 7.45
CA SER A 87 -2.95 14.59 6.63
C SER A 87 -3.21 13.14 6.18
N GLY A 88 -4.42 12.86 5.68
CA GLY A 88 -4.74 11.54 5.15
C GLY A 88 -3.78 11.08 4.05
N GLY A 89 -3.46 11.95 3.09
CA GLY A 89 -2.51 11.66 2.02
C GLY A 89 -1.08 11.44 2.54
N GLU A 90 -0.65 12.26 3.49
CA GLU A 90 0.65 12.09 4.15
C GLU A 90 0.73 10.76 4.91
N LYS A 91 -0.33 10.36 5.61
CA LYS A 91 -0.39 9.07 6.31
C LYS A 91 -0.25 7.87 5.35
N VAL A 92 -0.94 7.91 4.21
CA VAL A 92 -0.84 6.85 3.20
C VAL A 92 0.57 6.79 2.63
N ARG A 93 1.19 7.94 2.32
CA ARG A 93 2.58 7.99 1.85
C ARG A 93 3.57 7.47 2.89
N CYS A 94 3.34 7.73 4.18
CA CYS A 94 4.10 7.14 5.29
C CYS A 94 3.98 5.62 5.33
N MET A 95 2.76 5.10 5.22
CA MET A 95 2.51 3.66 5.23
C MET A 95 3.22 2.97 4.05
N LEU A 96 3.17 3.56 2.86
CA LEU A 96 3.89 3.03 1.69
C LEU A 96 5.40 3.06 1.91
N SER A 97 5.93 4.14 2.45
CA SER A 97 7.35 4.25 2.78
C SER A 97 7.78 3.14 3.76
N ARG A 98 7.00 2.92 4.79
CA ARG A 98 7.21 1.83 5.75
C ARG A 98 7.23 0.46 5.06
N MET A 99 6.24 0.19 4.21
CA MET A 99 6.12 -1.09 3.52
C MET A 99 7.32 -1.35 2.60
N MET A 100 7.76 -0.35 1.86
CA MET A 100 8.91 -0.45 0.95
C MET A 100 10.23 -0.63 1.71
N LEU A 101 10.42 0.07 2.83
CA LEU A 101 11.65 0.03 3.59
C LEU A 101 11.76 -1.17 4.54
N SER A 102 10.65 -1.84 4.84
CA SER A 102 10.63 -3.03 5.70
C SER A 102 11.16 -4.30 5.04
N GLY A 103 11.53 -4.24 3.77
CA GLY A 103 12.02 -5.40 3.02
C GLY A 103 10.91 -6.30 2.47
N ALA A 104 9.66 -5.86 2.47
CA ALA A 104 8.56 -6.61 1.87
C ALA A 104 8.79 -6.82 0.38
N ASN A 105 8.52 -8.02 -0.11
CA ASN A 105 8.56 -8.35 -1.54
C ASN A 105 7.16 -8.61 -2.11
N VAL A 106 6.14 -8.60 -1.27
CA VAL A 106 4.72 -8.59 -1.65
C VAL A 106 4.01 -7.53 -0.85
N VAL A 107 3.35 -6.60 -1.53
CA VAL A 107 2.54 -5.56 -0.87
C VAL A 107 1.09 -5.70 -1.28
N LEU A 108 0.19 -5.63 -0.30
CA LEU A 108 -1.26 -5.66 -0.48
C LEU A 108 -1.80 -4.29 -0.11
N LEU A 109 -2.51 -3.65 -1.03
CA LEU A 109 -2.98 -2.27 -0.90
C LEU A 109 -4.49 -2.21 -1.10
N ASP A 110 -5.23 -1.91 -0.04
CA ASP A 110 -6.68 -1.81 -0.09
C ASP A 110 -7.10 -0.34 -0.20
N GLN A 111 -7.49 0.07 -1.40
CA GLN A 111 -7.96 1.43 -1.72
C GLN A 111 -6.95 2.52 -1.29
N PRO A 112 -5.68 2.45 -1.73
CA PRO A 112 -4.63 3.33 -1.20
C PRO A 112 -4.79 4.80 -1.62
N THR A 113 -5.57 5.09 -2.65
CA THR A 113 -5.75 6.45 -3.17
C THR A 113 -7.11 7.08 -2.84
N ASN A 114 -7.96 6.40 -2.06
CA ASN A 114 -9.25 6.96 -1.66
C ASN A 114 -9.06 8.26 -0.87
N HIS A 115 -9.79 9.29 -1.28
CA HIS A 115 -9.80 10.61 -0.64
C HIS A 115 -8.44 11.34 -0.65
N LEU A 116 -7.51 10.94 -1.51
CA LEU A 116 -6.24 11.63 -1.68
C LEU A 116 -6.33 12.75 -2.73
N ASP A 117 -5.46 13.75 -2.57
CA ASP A 117 -5.22 14.76 -3.58
C ASP A 117 -4.41 14.21 -4.76
N MET A 118 -4.42 14.91 -5.87
CA MET A 118 -3.76 14.47 -7.11
C MET A 118 -2.25 14.25 -6.92
N GLU A 119 -1.59 15.12 -6.18
CA GLU A 119 -0.15 15.02 -5.93
C GLU A 119 0.19 13.73 -5.16
N SER A 120 -0.60 13.42 -4.13
CA SER A 120 -0.43 12.18 -3.35
C SER A 120 -0.71 10.93 -4.20
N ILE A 121 -1.74 10.95 -5.05
CA ILE A 121 -2.02 9.85 -5.98
C ILE A 121 -0.85 9.60 -6.92
N GLN A 122 -0.26 10.66 -7.48
CA GLN A 122 0.91 10.53 -8.35
C GLN A 122 2.13 9.97 -7.61
N ALA A 123 2.35 10.38 -6.37
CA ALA A 123 3.45 9.85 -5.56
C ALA A 123 3.27 8.35 -5.26
N VAL A 124 2.05 7.94 -4.92
CA VAL A 124 1.69 6.53 -4.73
C VAL A 124 1.94 5.74 -6.01
N ASN A 125 1.47 6.24 -7.15
CA ASN A 125 1.64 5.59 -8.43
C ASN A 125 3.13 5.37 -8.77
N LYS A 126 3.95 6.41 -8.68
CA LYS A 126 5.40 6.31 -8.92
C LYS A 126 6.09 5.32 -7.97
N GLY A 127 5.70 5.33 -6.70
CA GLY A 127 6.24 4.39 -5.73
C GLY A 127 5.91 2.94 -6.08
N LEU A 128 4.70 2.66 -6.53
CA LEU A 128 4.28 1.32 -6.93
C LEU A 128 4.92 0.86 -8.24
N GLU A 129 5.05 1.73 -9.21
CA GLU A 129 5.76 1.43 -10.47
C GLU A 129 7.23 1.06 -10.22
N ALA A 130 7.87 1.72 -9.27
CA ALA A 130 9.27 1.47 -8.91
C ALA A 130 9.45 0.26 -7.98
N PHE A 131 8.37 -0.27 -7.41
CA PHE A 131 8.47 -1.39 -6.46
C PHE A 131 8.88 -2.67 -7.19
N PRO A 132 9.98 -3.33 -6.79
CA PRO A 132 10.53 -4.47 -7.53
C PRO A 132 9.83 -5.81 -7.25
N GLY A 133 8.90 -5.84 -6.31
CA GLY A 133 8.19 -7.05 -5.91
C GLY A 133 6.79 -7.16 -6.52
N VAL A 134 5.95 -7.96 -5.89
CA VAL A 134 4.56 -8.18 -6.28
C VAL A 134 3.65 -7.17 -5.58
N VAL A 135 2.75 -6.57 -6.35
CA VAL A 135 1.72 -5.65 -5.84
C VAL A 135 0.34 -6.28 -6.05
N LEU A 136 -0.41 -6.44 -4.98
CA LEU A 136 -1.83 -6.76 -5.01
C LEU A 136 -2.62 -5.50 -4.67
N LEU A 137 -3.36 -4.97 -5.62
CA LEU A 137 -3.97 -3.65 -5.54
C LEU A 137 -5.48 -3.73 -5.73
N ALA A 138 -6.25 -3.28 -4.74
CA ALA A 138 -7.67 -3.00 -4.89
C ALA A 138 -7.86 -1.49 -5.03
N SER A 139 -8.39 -1.02 -6.15
CA SER A 139 -8.57 0.39 -6.43
C SER A 139 -9.72 0.62 -7.41
N HIS A 140 -10.29 1.84 -7.38
CA HIS A 140 -11.19 2.37 -8.40
C HIS A 140 -10.52 3.42 -9.29
N ASP A 141 -9.25 3.72 -9.03
CA ASP A 141 -8.48 4.69 -9.81
C ASP A 141 -8.00 4.06 -11.11
N HIS A 142 -8.59 4.50 -12.24
CA HIS A 142 -8.29 3.96 -13.56
C HIS A 142 -6.82 4.15 -13.96
N GLU A 143 -6.27 5.34 -13.73
CA GLU A 143 -4.88 5.64 -14.08
C GLU A 143 -3.91 4.76 -13.30
N LEU A 144 -4.14 4.63 -11.99
CA LEU A 144 -3.32 3.77 -11.13
C LEU A 144 -3.38 2.31 -11.58
N LEU A 145 -4.56 1.78 -11.87
CA LEU A 145 -4.73 0.40 -12.34
C LEU A 145 -4.04 0.17 -13.68
N THR A 146 -4.22 1.09 -14.62
CA THR A 146 -3.64 0.97 -15.97
C THR A 146 -2.11 1.02 -15.96
N SER A 147 -1.53 1.92 -15.15
CA SER A 147 -0.06 2.09 -15.10
C SER A 147 0.66 1.03 -14.27
N THR A 148 -0.03 0.40 -13.30
CA THR A 148 0.59 -0.47 -12.32
C THR A 148 0.31 -1.96 -12.57
N CYS A 149 -0.91 -2.30 -13.05
CA CYS A 149 -1.37 -3.68 -13.07
C CYS A 149 -1.12 -4.36 -14.43
N ASN A 150 -0.71 -5.63 -14.37
CA ASN A 150 -0.53 -6.52 -15.52
C ASN A 150 -1.41 -7.77 -15.45
N ARG A 151 -2.31 -7.83 -14.49
CA ARG A 151 -3.31 -8.88 -14.32
C ARG A 151 -4.50 -8.31 -13.56
N VAL A 152 -5.69 -8.61 -14.00
CA VAL A 152 -6.94 -8.13 -13.39
C VAL A 152 -7.74 -9.32 -12.88
N ILE A 153 -8.14 -9.25 -11.61
CA ILE A 153 -9.06 -10.21 -10.99
C ILE A 153 -10.33 -9.44 -10.63
N ALA A 154 -11.41 -9.67 -11.35
CA ALA A 154 -12.65 -8.95 -11.19
C ALA A 154 -13.73 -9.79 -10.49
N PHE A 155 -14.24 -9.28 -9.38
CA PHE A 155 -15.36 -9.88 -8.64
C PHE A 155 -16.66 -9.35 -9.21
N GLN A 156 -17.42 -10.22 -9.86
CA GLN A 156 -18.68 -9.87 -10.49
C GLN A 156 -19.84 -9.83 -9.47
N PRO A 157 -20.92 -9.09 -9.75
CA PRO A 157 -22.09 -9.04 -8.86
C PRO A 157 -22.78 -10.40 -8.63
N ASP A 158 -22.67 -11.31 -9.58
CA ASP A 158 -23.24 -12.66 -9.50
C ASP A 158 -22.36 -13.66 -8.72
N GLY A 159 -21.23 -13.18 -8.17
CA GLY A 159 -20.29 -14.01 -7.42
C GLY A 159 -19.22 -14.71 -8.28
N THR A 160 -19.26 -14.55 -9.61
CA THR A 160 -18.23 -15.10 -10.48
C THR A 160 -16.94 -14.24 -10.43
N ILE A 161 -15.81 -14.87 -10.76
CA ILE A 161 -14.52 -14.20 -10.80
C ILE A 161 -13.97 -14.29 -12.21
N ILE A 162 -13.59 -13.14 -12.77
CA ILE A 162 -12.88 -13.06 -14.03
C ILE A 162 -11.40 -12.81 -13.74
N ASP A 163 -10.53 -13.65 -14.27
CA ASP A 163 -9.07 -13.55 -14.12
C ASP A 163 -8.46 -13.39 -15.51
N LYS A 164 -7.87 -12.22 -15.77
CA LYS A 164 -7.34 -11.87 -17.08
C LYS A 164 -5.94 -11.28 -16.96
N TYR A 165 -5.00 -11.82 -17.72
CA TYR A 165 -3.68 -11.24 -17.90
C TYR A 165 -3.73 -10.10 -18.90
N GLY A 166 -2.99 -9.05 -18.65
CA GLY A 166 -2.93 -7.85 -19.45
C GLY A 166 -3.12 -6.60 -18.61
N THR A 167 -3.19 -5.45 -19.27
CA THR A 167 -3.45 -4.17 -18.61
C THR A 167 -4.92 -4.05 -18.20
N TYR A 168 -5.21 -3.06 -17.37
CA TYR A 168 -6.60 -2.77 -17.00
C TYR A 168 -7.43 -2.37 -18.22
N ASP A 169 -6.84 -1.64 -19.17
CA ASP A 169 -7.51 -1.28 -20.43
C ASP A 169 -7.83 -2.51 -21.30
N ASP A 170 -6.98 -3.54 -21.27
CA ASP A 170 -7.26 -4.81 -21.97
C ASP A 170 -8.45 -5.55 -21.36
N TYR A 171 -8.74 -5.32 -20.08
CA TYR A 171 -9.87 -5.92 -19.39
C TYR A 171 -11.20 -5.24 -19.75
N LEU A 172 -11.23 -3.91 -19.93
CA LEU A 172 -12.44 -3.15 -20.23
C LEU A 172 -13.01 -3.49 -21.63
#